data_b035ee991def8ba3aa6c5507a6789395
#
_entry.id   b035ee991def8ba3aa6c5507a6789395
#
_cell.length_a   1.000
_cell.length_b   1.000
_cell.length_c   1.000
_cell.angle_alpha   90.00
_cell.angle_beta   90.00
_cell.angle_gamma   90.00
#
_symmetry.space_group_name_H-M   'P 1'
#
loop_
_entity.id
_entity.type
_entity.pdbx_description
1 polymer ?
#
loop_
_entity_poly.entity_id
_entity_poly.type
_entity_poly.pdbx_seq_one_letter_code
_entity_poly.pdbx_strand_id
1 'polypeptide(L)'
;APLTDAIFKRRGERRVAELVIVPPRPDARVSEPDAAQLISFYEANKEAFQTPAFRVASVASMDVETLAKEIVIPEEDLREEYALRGNAFEQPEIRDVSQATFLSREDAQRAVVLIQGGKTFAQAAEEVSGLPPVDLGSVRPVDVPVAELADAAFGLAVDVISTPIESDLGWHLVEVQNIQPGRTIPFNEVREALR
;
A
#
# COMPACT_ATOMS: atom_id res chain seq x y z
N ALA A 1 -21.02 24.63 35.39
CA ALA A 1 -19.87 23.76 35.34
C ALA A 1 -18.65 24.48 35.94
N PRO A 2 -17.84 23.85 36.82
CA PRO A 2 -16.78 24.53 37.58
C PRO A 2 -15.69 25.17 36.72
N LEU A 3 -15.45 24.60 35.53
CA LEU A 3 -14.43 25.12 34.61
C LEU A 3 -14.83 26.46 33.97
N THR A 4 -16.09 26.58 33.59
CA THR A 4 -16.62 27.83 32.99
C THR A 4 -16.61 28.98 33.98
N ASP A 5 -16.94 28.71 35.25
CA ASP A 5 -16.88 29.69 36.32
C ASP A 5 -15.44 30.14 36.64
N ALA A 6 -14.50 29.21 36.66
CA ALA A 6 -13.09 29.48 36.84
C ALA A 6 -12.50 30.36 35.72
N ILE A 7 -12.86 30.07 34.46
CA ILE A 7 -12.43 30.87 33.29
C ILE A 7 -13.04 32.26 33.34
N PHE A 8 -14.30 32.40 33.71
CA PHE A 8 -14.99 33.68 33.80
C PHE A 8 -14.37 34.57 34.92
N LYS A 9 -14.14 34.00 36.10
CA LYS A 9 -13.45 34.67 37.20
C LYS A 9 -12.05 35.15 36.79
N ARG A 10 -11.27 34.29 36.12
CA ARG A 10 -9.92 34.65 35.66
C ARG A 10 -9.92 35.76 34.61
N ARG A 11 -10.89 35.76 33.68
CA ARG A 11 -11.04 36.80 32.64
C ARG A 11 -11.52 38.15 33.21
N GLY A 12 -12.28 38.11 34.29
CA GLY A 12 -12.80 39.29 34.98
C GLY A 12 -11.84 39.84 36.04
N GLU A 13 -10.76 39.13 36.36
CA GLU A 13 -9.81 39.53 37.40
C GLU A 13 -8.97 40.74 36.95
N ARG A 14 -9.10 41.84 37.66
CA ARG A 14 -8.24 43.00 37.50
C ARG A 14 -7.33 43.11 38.69
N ARG A 15 -6.04 43.10 38.42
CA ARG A 15 -5.00 43.32 39.45
C ARG A 15 -4.43 44.71 39.30
N VAL A 16 -4.45 45.44 40.34
CA VAL A 16 -3.79 46.74 40.43
C VAL A 16 -2.53 46.52 41.25
N ALA A 17 -1.39 46.88 40.70
CA ALA A 17 -0.12 46.78 41.37
C ALA A 17 0.51 48.17 41.43
N GLU A 18 0.96 48.54 42.60
CA GLU A 18 1.80 49.71 42.75
C GLU A 18 3.26 49.28 42.71
N LEU A 19 4.01 49.86 41.79
CA LEU A 19 5.43 49.56 41.61
C LEU A 19 6.24 50.77 42.10
N VAL A 20 7.05 50.55 43.11
CA VAL A 20 8.04 51.55 43.56
C VAL A 20 9.39 51.13 43.00
N ILE A 21 9.93 51.93 42.09
CA ILE A 21 11.27 51.75 41.57
C ILE A 21 12.21 52.57 42.39
N VAL A 22 13.09 51.94 43.14
CA VAL A 22 14.16 52.63 43.89
C VAL A 22 15.43 52.59 43.05
N PRO A 23 15.82 53.69 42.41
CA PRO A 23 17.05 53.69 41.63
C PRO A 23 18.26 53.51 42.54
N PRO A 24 19.31 52.83 42.07
CA PRO A 24 20.56 52.72 42.81
C PRO A 24 21.12 54.13 43.01
N ARG A 25 21.64 54.38 44.19
CA ARG A 25 22.31 55.67 44.49
C ARG A 25 23.61 55.74 43.70
N PRO A 26 23.77 56.67 42.74
CA PRO A 26 24.96 56.75 41.89
C PRO A 26 26.26 57.04 42.65
N ASP A 27 26.14 57.55 43.90
CA ASP A 27 27.28 57.95 44.67
C ASP A 27 27.72 56.94 45.75
N ALA A 28 27.13 55.81 45.81
CA ALA A 28 27.57 54.72 46.70
C ALA A 28 28.95 54.21 46.24
N ARG A 29 30.02 54.80 46.73
CA ARG A 29 31.37 54.24 46.53
C ARG A 29 31.44 52.91 47.30
N VAL A 30 31.35 51.81 46.53
CA VAL A 30 31.67 50.51 47.11
C VAL A 30 33.19 50.39 47.13
N SER A 31 33.79 50.25 48.35
CA SER A 31 35.23 49.99 48.45
C SER A 31 35.62 48.71 47.77
N GLU A 32 36.74 48.65 47.07
CA GLU A 32 37.29 47.46 46.55
C GLU A 32 37.43 46.40 47.67
N PRO A 33 36.97 45.14 47.36
CA PRO A 33 37.12 44.06 48.31
C PRO A 33 38.60 43.75 48.56
N ASP A 34 38.96 43.47 49.79
CA ASP A 34 40.31 42.97 50.07
C ASP A 34 40.52 41.51 49.64
N ALA A 35 41.76 41.11 49.67
CA ALA A 35 42.12 39.74 49.19
C ALA A 35 41.45 38.62 50.00
N ALA A 36 41.22 38.85 51.31
CA ALA A 36 40.57 37.88 52.17
C ALA A 36 39.06 37.71 51.80
N GLN A 37 38.40 38.85 51.49
CA GLN A 37 37.02 38.89 51.05
C GLN A 37 36.85 38.21 49.67
N LEU A 38 37.77 38.44 48.72
CA LEU A 38 37.77 37.78 47.43
C LEU A 38 37.92 36.26 47.54
N ILE A 39 38.87 35.81 48.38
CA ILE A 39 39.07 34.38 48.63
C ILE A 39 37.83 33.75 49.26
N SER A 40 37.28 34.41 50.27
CA SER A 40 36.06 33.92 50.94
C SER A 40 34.87 33.80 49.96
N PHE A 41 34.67 34.80 49.11
CA PHE A 41 33.63 34.81 48.10
C PHE A 41 33.84 33.69 47.06
N TYR A 42 35.08 33.53 46.59
CA TYR A 42 35.42 32.46 45.66
C TYR A 42 35.16 31.07 46.25
N GLU A 43 35.59 30.83 47.47
CA GLU A 43 35.39 29.57 48.18
C GLU A 43 33.89 29.27 48.38
N ALA A 44 33.10 30.29 48.74
CA ALA A 44 31.65 30.14 48.91
C ALA A 44 30.89 29.93 47.60
N ASN A 45 31.44 30.33 46.46
CA ASN A 45 30.79 30.31 45.15
C ASN A 45 31.54 29.45 44.11
N LYS A 46 32.35 28.50 44.51
CA LYS A 46 33.19 27.69 43.63
C LYS A 46 32.41 27.08 42.45
N GLU A 47 31.18 26.62 42.69
CA GLU A 47 30.35 26.04 41.66
C GLU A 47 30.04 27.01 40.51
N ALA A 48 29.87 28.31 40.82
CA ALA A 48 29.61 29.32 39.79
C ALA A 48 30.83 29.64 38.91
N PHE A 49 32.02 29.30 39.38
CA PHE A 49 33.31 29.51 38.68
C PHE A 49 33.85 28.21 38.03
N GLN A 50 33.11 27.11 38.11
CA GLN A 50 33.51 25.86 37.44
C GLN A 50 33.17 25.91 35.97
N THR A 51 34.14 25.64 35.13
CA THR A 51 33.91 25.41 33.72
C THR A 51 33.35 24.01 33.55
N PRO A 52 32.19 23.84 32.91
CA PRO A 52 31.65 22.52 32.65
C PRO A 52 32.62 21.70 31.80
N ALA A 53 32.66 20.38 32.05
CA ALA A 53 33.47 19.49 31.27
C ALA A 53 32.86 19.34 29.84
N PHE A 54 33.62 19.74 28.85
CA PHE A 54 33.27 19.51 27.45
C PHE A 54 33.86 18.18 26.96
N ARG A 55 33.08 17.45 26.22
CA ARG A 55 33.54 16.27 25.51
C ARG A 55 33.33 16.47 24.02
N VAL A 56 34.36 16.30 23.24
CA VAL A 56 34.26 16.25 21.78
C VAL A 56 34.13 14.77 21.41
N ALA A 57 33.03 14.45 20.73
CA ALA A 57 32.80 13.12 20.22
C ALA A 57 32.79 13.20 18.68
N SER A 58 33.52 12.32 18.03
CA SER A 58 33.40 12.10 16.60
C SER A 58 32.48 10.89 16.39
N VAL A 59 31.41 11.08 15.64
CA VAL A 59 30.46 10.01 15.30
C VAL A 59 30.56 9.75 13.81
N ALA A 60 30.83 8.51 13.43
CA ALA A 60 30.66 8.03 12.07
C ALA A 60 29.34 7.30 11.99
N SER A 61 28.44 7.72 11.09
CA SER A 61 27.20 7.03 10.78
C SER A 61 27.25 6.56 9.33
N MET A 62 26.81 5.34 9.12
CA MET A 62 26.62 4.77 7.78
C MET A 62 25.19 4.23 7.73
N ASP A 63 24.41 4.74 6.80
CA ASP A 63 23.05 4.27 6.55
C ASP A 63 23.03 3.40 5.30
N VAL A 64 22.07 2.46 5.27
CA VAL A 64 21.93 1.46 4.20
C VAL A 64 21.62 2.14 2.86
N GLU A 65 20.85 3.23 2.88
CA GLU A 65 20.44 3.92 1.65
C GLU A 65 21.65 4.62 0.96
N THR A 66 22.55 5.20 1.76
CA THR A 66 23.76 5.81 1.23
C THR A 66 24.70 4.74 0.67
N LEU A 67 24.87 3.64 1.39
CA LEU A 67 25.71 2.54 0.94
C LEU A 67 25.15 1.88 -0.34
N ALA A 68 23.83 1.68 -0.41
CA ALA A 68 23.17 1.09 -1.57
C ALA A 68 23.38 1.91 -2.85
N LYS A 69 23.47 3.23 -2.77
CA LYS A 69 23.73 4.10 -3.93
C LYS A 69 25.16 3.98 -4.46
N GLU A 70 26.09 3.56 -3.63
CA GLU A 70 27.51 3.35 -4.02
C GLU A 70 27.74 1.97 -4.66
N ILE A 71 26.80 1.03 -4.46
CA ILE A 71 26.91 -0.31 -5.00
C ILE A 71 26.46 -0.29 -6.47
N VAL A 72 27.39 -0.60 -7.36
CA VAL A 72 27.10 -0.82 -8.78
C VAL A 72 26.86 -2.31 -8.98
N ILE A 73 25.61 -2.68 -9.26
CA ILE A 73 25.26 -4.06 -9.61
C ILE A 73 25.49 -4.23 -11.11
N PRO A 74 26.33 -5.19 -11.54
CA PRO A 74 26.52 -5.51 -12.93
C PRO A 74 25.22 -5.89 -13.62
N GLU A 75 25.05 -5.51 -14.88
CA GLU A 75 23.84 -5.87 -15.65
C GLU A 75 23.69 -7.39 -15.80
N GLU A 76 24.79 -8.12 -15.81
CA GLU A 76 24.82 -9.58 -15.89
C GLU A 76 24.12 -10.20 -14.68
N ASP A 77 24.42 -9.71 -13.48
CA ASP A 77 23.80 -10.20 -12.23
C ASP A 77 22.29 -9.90 -12.21
N LEU A 78 21.88 -8.72 -12.71
CA LEU A 78 20.45 -8.39 -12.84
C LEU A 78 19.73 -9.30 -13.84
N ARG A 79 20.40 -9.68 -14.94
CA ARG A 79 19.84 -10.64 -15.93
C ARG A 79 19.76 -12.05 -15.38
N GLU A 80 20.74 -12.48 -14.59
CA GLU A 80 20.71 -13.75 -13.91
C GLU A 80 19.56 -13.81 -12.90
N GLU A 81 19.38 -12.77 -12.09
CA GLU A 81 18.27 -12.68 -11.15
C GLU A 81 16.91 -12.64 -11.86
N TYR A 82 16.80 -11.94 -13.00
CA TYR A 82 15.61 -11.96 -13.83
C TYR A 82 15.28 -13.37 -14.34
N ALA A 83 16.30 -14.11 -14.79
CA ALA A 83 16.10 -15.48 -15.26
C ALA A 83 15.70 -16.43 -14.12
N LEU A 84 16.30 -16.28 -12.95
CA LEU A 84 15.96 -17.07 -11.77
C LEU A 84 14.51 -16.83 -11.28
N ARG A 85 14.03 -15.61 -11.42
CA ARG A 85 12.66 -15.21 -11.01
C ARG A 85 11.67 -15.27 -12.18
N GLY A 86 11.96 -15.93 -13.26
CA GLY A 86 11.18 -15.91 -14.52
C GLY A 86 9.68 -15.93 -14.33
N ASN A 87 9.17 -16.89 -13.52
CA ASN A 87 7.73 -17.01 -13.24
C ASN A 87 7.11 -15.80 -12.53
N ALA A 88 7.90 -15.00 -11.79
CA ALA A 88 7.40 -13.80 -11.13
C ALA A 88 7.10 -12.65 -12.11
N PHE A 89 7.65 -12.73 -13.31
CA PHE A 89 7.47 -11.75 -14.38
C PHE A 89 6.49 -12.21 -15.47
N GLU A 90 5.89 -13.38 -15.29
CA GLU A 90 4.82 -13.89 -16.15
C GLU A 90 3.47 -13.37 -15.67
N GLN A 91 2.79 -12.63 -16.52
CA GLN A 91 1.40 -12.26 -16.35
C GLN A 91 0.56 -13.30 -17.08
N PRO A 92 -0.23 -14.13 -16.36
CA PRO A 92 -1.07 -15.13 -17.01
C PRO A 92 -2.15 -14.47 -17.87
N GLU A 93 -2.64 -15.20 -18.85
CA GLU A 93 -3.82 -14.81 -19.60
C GLU A 93 -5.04 -14.71 -18.66
N ILE A 94 -5.84 -13.67 -18.83
CA ILE A 94 -7.08 -13.42 -18.09
C ILE A 94 -8.22 -13.33 -19.11
N ARG A 95 -9.35 -13.95 -18.79
CA ARG A 95 -10.56 -13.92 -19.62
C ARG A 95 -11.76 -13.50 -18.81
N ASP A 96 -12.62 -12.70 -19.43
CA ASP A 96 -13.93 -12.39 -18.88
C ASP A 96 -14.90 -13.47 -19.37
N VAL A 97 -15.44 -14.24 -18.44
CA VAL A 97 -16.17 -15.47 -18.71
C VAL A 97 -17.56 -15.45 -18.08
N SER A 98 -18.57 -15.77 -18.88
CA SER A 98 -19.94 -16.04 -18.40
C SER A 98 -20.27 -17.52 -18.58
N GLN A 99 -21.00 -18.08 -17.59
CA GLN A 99 -21.38 -19.49 -17.54
C GLN A 99 -22.89 -19.63 -17.38
N ALA A 100 -23.49 -20.54 -18.13
CA ALA A 100 -24.86 -20.98 -17.95
C ALA A 100 -24.89 -22.48 -17.62
N THR A 101 -25.77 -22.87 -16.66
CA THR A 101 -25.92 -24.24 -16.21
C THR A 101 -27.28 -24.78 -16.61
N PHE A 102 -27.30 -26.04 -17.07
CA PHE A 102 -28.47 -26.74 -17.55
C PHE A 102 -28.57 -28.12 -16.88
N LEU A 103 -29.81 -28.66 -16.78
CA LEU A 103 -30.07 -29.94 -16.15
C LEU A 103 -29.72 -31.13 -17.07
N SER A 104 -29.77 -30.90 -18.36
CA SER A 104 -29.50 -31.96 -19.35
C SER A 104 -28.69 -31.46 -20.53
N ARG A 105 -28.05 -32.38 -21.24
CA ARG A 105 -27.34 -32.12 -22.50
C ARG A 105 -28.25 -31.52 -23.56
N GLU A 106 -29.49 -32.06 -23.65
CA GLU A 106 -30.50 -31.61 -24.58
C GLU A 106 -30.87 -30.16 -24.37
N ASP A 107 -30.96 -29.70 -23.10
CA ASP A 107 -31.24 -28.33 -22.75
C ASP A 107 -30.07 -27.41 -23.16
N ALA A 108 -28.84 -27.79 -22.83
CA ALA A 108 -27.67 -27.03 -23.25
C ALA A 108 -27.58 -26.93 -24.80
N GLN A 109 -27.91 -28.02 -25.49
CA GLN A 109 -27.94 -28.04 -26.96
C GLN A 109 -29.06 -27.12 -27.53
N ARG A 110 -30.23 -27.07 -26.89
CA ARG A 110 -31.30 -26.13 -27.28
C ARG A 110 -30.86 -24.68 -27.14
N ALA A 111 -30.15 -24.37 -26.05
CA ALA A 111 -29.60 -23.04 -25.88
C ALA A 111 -28.60 -22.68 -26.99
N VAL A 112 -27.71 -23.59 -27.39
CA VAL A 112 -26.80 -23.37 -28.52
C VAL A 112 -27.58 -23.07 -29.81
N VAL A 113 -28.65 -23.84 -30.12
CA VAL A 113 -29.49 -23.62 -31.31
C VAL A 113 -30.16 -22.23 -31.27
N LEU A 114 -30.64 -21.78 -30.10
CA LEU A 114 -31.23 -20.45 -29.94
C LEU A 114 -30.21 -19.34 -30.19
N ILE A 115 -28.97 -19.50 -29.72
CA ILE A 115 -27.89 -18.55 -29.96
C ILE A 115 -27.51 -18.49 -31.44
N GLN A 116 -27.40 -19.67 -32.10
CA GLN A 116 -27.19 -19.72 -33.55
C GLN A 116 -28.33 -19.08 -34.33
N GLY A 117 -29.54 -19.06 -33.75
CA GLY A 117 -30.72 -18.38 -34.28
C GLY A 117 -30.74 -16.86 -34.01
N GLY A 118 -29.71 -16.29 -33.39
CA GLY A 118 -29.54 -14.86 -33.16
C GLY A 118 -29.95 -14.35 -31.78
N LYS A 119 -30.24 -15.22 -30.81
CA LYS A 119 -30.42 -14.82 -29.42
C LYS A 119 -29.08 -14.57 -28.73
N THR A 120 -29.06 -13.70 -27.76
CA THR A 120 -27.87 -13.53 -26.90
C THR A 120 -27.69 -14.73 -25.96
N PHE A 121 -26.47 -14.94 -25.49
CA PHE A 121 -26.17 -15.99 -24.51
C PHE A 121 -27.10 -15.91 -23.28
N ALA A 122 -27.31 -14.72 -22.75
CA ALA A 122 -28.19 -14.49 -21.60
C ALA A 122 -29.65 -14.84 -21.91
N GLN A 123 -30.17 -14.44 -23.08
CA GLN A 123 -31.56 -14.74 -23.46
C GLN A 123 -31.78 -16.24 -23.65
N ALA A 124 -30.80 -16.93 -24.27
CA ALA A 124 -30.92 -18.37 -24.51
C ALA A 124 -30.81 -19.17 -23.20
N ALA A 125 -29.92 -18.78 -22.31
CA ALA A 125 -29.77 -19.38 -20.99
C ALA A 125 -31.06 -19.23 -20.17
N GLU A 126 -31.60 -18.04 -20.06
CA GLU A 126 -32.83 -17.74 -19.28
C GLU A 126 -34.05 -18.46 -19.85
N GLU A 127 -34.18 -18.54 -21.19
CA GLU A 127 -35.31 -19.19 -21.84
C GLU A 127 -35.33 -20.73 -21.62
N VAL A 128 -34.15 -21.34 -21.57
CA VAL A 128 -34.03 -22.80 -21.47
C VAL A 128 -33.91 -23.27 -20.02
N SER A 129 -33.09 -22.61 -19.21
CA SER A 129 -32.85 -23.01 -17.81
C SER A 129 -33.74 -22.27 -16.80
N GLY A 130 -34.38 -21.15 -17.19
CA GLY A 130 -35.09 -20.26 -16.29
C GLY A 130 -34.20 -19.39 -15.40
N LEU A 131 -32.91 -19.42 -15.61
CA LEU A 131 -31.90 -18.68 -14.84
C LEU A 131 -31.00 -17.88 -15.78
N PRO A 132 -30.62 -16.64 -15.38
CA PRO A 132 -29.60 -15.89 -16.13
C PRO A 132 -28.24 -16.59 -16.00
N PRO A 133 -27.33 -16.38 -16.97
CA PRO A 133 -25.97 -16.86 -16.85
C PRO A 133 -25.27 -16.19 -15.65
N VAL A 134 -24.31 -16.88 -15.08
CA VAL A 134 -23.45 -16.36 -14.00
C VAL A 134 -22.22 -15.75 -14.64
N ASP A 135 -21.97 -14.48 -14.33
CA ASP A 135 -20.74 -13.81 -14.68
C ASP A 135 -19.63 -14.22 -13.69
N LEU A 136 -18.60 -14.89 -14.18
CA LEU A 136 -17.44 -15.29 -13.40
C LEU A 136 -16.42 -14.14 -13.30
N GLY A 137 -16.61 -13.06 -14.06
CA GLY A 137 -15.69 -11.94 -14.15
C GLY A 137 -14.38 -12.29 -14.83
N SER A 138 -13.34 -11.54 -14.51
CA SER A 138 -11.99 -11.72 -15.03
C SER A 138 -11.27 -12.86 -14.30
N VAL A 139 -11.13 -14.00 -14.94
CA VAL A 139 -10.56 -15.23 -14.37
C VAL A 139 -9.29 -15.68 -15.08
N ARG A 140 -8.40 -16.29 -14.32
CA ARG A 140 -7.28 -17.09 -14.85
C ARG A 140 -7.70 -18.56 -14.91
N PRO A 141 -6.98 -19.44 -15.64
CA PRO A 141 -7.30 -20.86 -15.69
C PRO A 141 -7.48 -21.52 -14.32
N VAL A 142 -6.63 -21.14 -13.36
CA VAL A 142 -6.64 -21.69 -12.00
C VAL A 142 -7.79 -21.19 -11.12
N ASP A 143 -8.44 -20.11 -11.50
CA ASP A 143 -9.55 -19.49 -10.75
C ASP A 143 -10.91 -20.09 -11.13
N VAL A 144 -10.99 -20.85 -12.23
CA VAL A 144 -12.21 -21.53 -12.65
C VAL A 144 -12.37 -22.83 -11.87
N PRO A 145 -13.49 -23.03 -11.12
CA PRO A 145 -13.62 -24.14 -10.17
C PRO A 145 -13.65 -25.55 -10.83
N VAL A 146 -14.07 -25.63 -12.08
CA VAL A 146 -14.21 -26.88 -12.83
C VAL A 146 -13.20 -26.89 -13.98
N ALA A 147 -12.30 -27.88 -13.97
CA ALA A 147 -11.21 -27.95 -14.93
C ALA A 147 -11.68 -27.99 -16.39
N GLU A 148 -12.74 -28.74 -16.68
CA GLU A 148 -13.33 -28.87 -18.02
C GLU A 148 -13.89 -27.53 -18.53
N LEU A 149 -14.41 -26.69 -17.63
CA LEU A 149 -14.86 -25.34 -17.95
C LEU A 149 -13.68 -24.40 -18.19
N ALA A 150 -12.60 -24.53 -17.39
CA ALA A 150 -11.38 -23.78 -17.59
C ALA A 150 -10.77 -24.07 -18.97
N ASP A 151 -10.59 -25.36 -19.30
CA ASP A 151 -10.03 -25.79 -20.57
C ASP A 151 -10.87 -25.27 -21.75
N ALA A 152 -12.20 -25.36 -21.65
CA ALA A 152 -13.09 -24.85 -22.68
C ALA A 152 -13.01 -23.32 -22.77
N ALA A 153 -13.13 -22.60 -21.65
CA ALA A 153 -13.09 -21.15 -21.64
C ALA A 153 -11.78 -20.59 -22.20
N PHE A 154 -10.64 -21.25 -21.93
CA PHE A 154 -9.32 -20.81 -22.41
C PHE A 154 -8.98 -21.31 -23.83
N GLY A 155 -9.80 -22.20 -24.39
CA GLY A 155 -9.73 -22.59 -25.79
C GLY A 155 -10.60 -21.79 -26.77
N LEU A 156 -11.54 -20.96 -26.26
CA LEU A 156 -12.47 -20.20 -27.08
C LEU A 156 -11.89 -18.87 -27.55
N ALA A 157 -12.40 -18.37 -28.67
CA ALA A 157 -12.21 -16.95 -29.03
C ALA A 157 -13.26 -16.06 -28.37
N VAL A 158 -13.08 -14.73 -28.46
CA VAL A 158 -14.05 -13.75 -27.97
C VAL A 158 -15.38 -13.90 -28.72
N ASP A 159 -16.48 -13.77 -28.02
CA ASP A 159 -17.86 -13.90 -28.50
C ASP A 159 -18.21 -15.29 -29.06
N VAL A 160 -17.42 -16.30 -28.67
CA VAL A 160 -17.69 -17.72 -29.03
C VAL A 160 -18.17 -18.46 -27.79
N ILE A 161 -19.23 -19.28 -27.98
CA ILE A 161 -19.74 -20.16 -26.93
C ILE A 161 -19.15 -21.57 -27.06
N SER A 162 -19.01 -22.26 -25.92
CA SER A 162 -18.55 -23.62 -25.88
C SER A 162 -19.60 -24.61 -26.46
N THR A 163 -19.16 -25.81 -26.77
CA THR A 163 -20.06 -26.97 -26.82
C THR A 163 -20.54 -27.29 -25.40
N PRO A 164 -21.68 -28.03 -25.26
CA PRO A 164 -22.12 -28.49 -23.94
C PRO A 164 -21.05 -29.30 -23.20
N ILE A 165 -20.71 -28.84 -22.00
CA ILE A 165 -19.68 -29.42 -21.13
C ILE A 165 -20.39 -30.11 -19.96
N GLU A 166 -20.04 -31.35 -19.69
CA GLU A 166 -20.55 -32.08 -18.53
C GLU A 166 -19.70 -31.88 -17.29
N SER A 167 -20.34 -31.71 -16.13
CA SER A 167 -19.70 -31.72 -14.83
C SER A 167 -20.59 -32.39 -13.78
N ASP A 168 -20.08 -32.52 -12.56
CA ASP A 168 -20.85 -33.04 -11.43
C ASP A 168 -22.06 -32.16 -11.07
N LEU A 169 -22.10 -30.92 -11.53
CA LEU A 169 -23.16 -29.94 -11.28
C LEU A 169 -24.20 -29.86 -12.42
N GLY A 170 -24.02 -30.63 -13.46
CA GLY A 170 -24.87 -30.63 -14.63
C GLY A 170 -24.14 -30.26 -15.92
N TRP A 171 -24.89 -29.74 -16.91
CA TRP A 171 -24.37 -29.36 -18.21
C TRP A 171 -24.15 -27.85 -18.27
N HIS A 172 -23.04 -27.42 -18.83
CA HIS A 172 -22.64 -26.04 -18.89
C HIS A 172 -22.37 -25.54 -20.29
N LEU A 173 -22.66 -24.28 -20.50
CA LEU A 173 -22.15 -23.49 -21.63
C LEU A 173 -21.34 -22.33 -21.09
N VAL A 174 -20.27 -21.99 -21.78
CA VAL A 174 -19.37 -20.92 -21.45
C VAL A 174 -19.26 -19.94 -22.62
N GLU A 175 -19.31 -18.66 -22.35
CA GLU A 175 -19.05 -17.57 -23.28
C GLU A 175 -17.86 -16.77 -22.82
N VAL A 176 -16.94 -16.42 -23.72
CA VAL A 176 -15.80 -15.55 -23.46
C VAL A 176 -16.10 -14.17 -24.03
N GLN A 177 -16.19 -13.18 -23.17
CA GLN A 177 -16.53 -11.81 -23.54
C GLN A 177 -15.29 -10.97 -23.88
N ASN A 178 -14.17 -11.25 -23.22
CA ASN A 178 -12.91 -10.54 -23.43
C ASN A 178 -11.71 -11.44 -23.14
N ILE A 179 -10.59 -11.20 -23.81
CA ILE A 179 -9.32 -11.90 -23.60
C ILE A 179 -8.22 -10.87 -23.39
N GLN A 180 -7.59 -10.93 -22.25
CA GLN A 180 -6.34 -10.22 -21.97
C GLN A 180 -5.20 -11.21 -22.08
N PRO A 181 -4.41 -11.18 -23.17
CA PRO A 181 -3.37 -12.18 -23.39
C PRO A 181 -2.30 -12.11 -22.30
N GLY A 182 -1.84 -13.27 -21.89
CA GLY A 182 -0.70 -13.38 -20.99
C GLY A 182 0.55 -12.78 -21.63
N ARG A 183 1.40 -12.19 -20.83
CA ARG A 183 2.69 -11.64 -21.29
C ARG A 183 3.77 -11.86 -20.25
N THR A 184 5.00 -12.00 -20.71
CA THR A 184 6.17 -11.89 -19.85
C THR A 184 6.61 -10.43 -19.82
N ILE A 185 6.75 -9.89 -18.62
CA ILE A 185 7.25 -8.52 -18.45
C ILE A 185 8.74 -8.52 -18.84
N PRO A 186 9.16 -7.75 -19.85
CA PRO A 186 10.54 -7.81 -20.32
C PRO A 186 11.52 -7.22 -19.30
N PHE A 187 12.75 -7.72 -19.31
CA PHE A 187 13.82 -7.29 -18.40
C PHE A 187 13.96 -5.77 -18.27
N ASN A 188 13.83 -5.05 -19.37
CA ASN A 188 13.98 -3.60 -19.38
C ASN A 188 12.91 -2.86 -18.53
N GLU A 189 11.71 -3.44 -18.38
CA GLU A 189 10.65 -2.86 -17.57
C GLU A 189 10.89 -3.12 -16.06
N VAL A 190 11.55 -4.21 -15.70
CA VAL A 190 11.77 -4.61 -14.30
C VAL A 190 13.19 -4.35 -13.81
N ARG A 191 14.08 -3.88 -14.67
CA ARG A 191 15.49 -3.65 -14.38
C ARG A 191 15.73 -2.81 -13.13
N GLU A 192 14.98 -1.72 -12.98
CA GLU A 192 15.13 -0.83 -11.82
C GLU A 192 14.54 -1.45 -10.53
N ALA A 193 13.55 -2.33 -10.66
CA ALA A 193 12.99 -3.05 -9.52
C ALA A 193 13.88 -4.22 -9.04
N LEU A 194 14.76 -4.71 -9.92
CA LEU A 194 15.75 -5.74 -9.61
C LEU A 194 17.00 -5.16 -8.95
N ARG A 195 17.20 -3.86 -9.02
CA ARG A 195 18.38 -3.16 -8.51
C ARG A 195 18.22 -2.82 -7.04
#